data_ec027208420da61568a9a3699e14b780
#
_entry.id   ec027208420da61568a9a3699e14b780
#
_cell.length_a   1.000
_cell.length_b   1.000
_cell.length_c   1.000
_cell.angle_alpha   90.00
_cell.angle_beta   90.00
_cell.angle_gamma   90.00
#
_symmetry.space_group_name_H-M   'P 1'
#
loop_
_entity.id
_entity.type
_entity.pdbx_description
1 polymer ?
#
loop_
_entity_poly.entity_id
_entity_poly.type
_entity_poly.pdbx_seq_one_letter_code
_entity_poly.pdbx_strand_id
1 'polypeptide(L)'
;MKHRITLFLVSLVALAAWGCGSNTEIKEGPLPKLGNFYLEGQDTVYHQIADFKFVNQMGDTISSNTVKGKVYVADFFFTSCPTICPIMKKEMLRVYEKYDGNPEFLILSHSIDPTFDTQEVLRDYSQKLGIEDASTWNFLTGDQEKIFEIGQTSYLTTAMADQAEPGGFLHSGAFILVDQEGHIRGVYDGTKADQVDRLLADIPKLLTK
;
A
#
# COMPACT_ATOMS: atom_id res chain seq x y z
N MET A 1 77.23 49.19 -6.39
CA MET A 1 75.91 49.13 -5.72
C MET A 1 75.14 47.96 -6.37
N LYS A 2 75.00 46.85 -5.66
CA LYS A 2 74.46 45.58 -6.19
C LYS A 2 73.07 45.40 -5.65
N HIS A 3 71.98 45.49 -6.49
CA HIS A 3 70.62 45.13 -6.13
C HIS A 3 70.44 43.62 -6.29
N ARG A 4 70.16 42.95 -5.19
CA ARG A 4 69.78 41.56 -5.18
C ARG A 4 68.24 41.51 -5.35
N ILE A 5 67.78 40.97 -6.43
CA ILE A 5 66.35 40.64 -6.70
C ILE A 5 66.12 39.30 -6.10
N THR A 6 65.27 39.25 -5.06
CA THR A 6 64.82 38.00 -4.42
C THR A 6 63.57 37.57 -5.13
N LEU A 7 63.60 36.46 -5.87
CA LEU A 7 62.41 35.81 -6.44
C LEU A 7 61.68 35.06 -5.34
N PHE A 8 60.45 35.48 -5.08
CA PHE A 8 59.47 34.70 -4.29
C PHE A 8 58.75 33.71 -5.20
N LEU A 9 59.08 32.43 -5.03
CA LEU A 9 58.31 31.32 -5.61
C LEU A 9 57.01 31.14 -4.80
N VAL A 10 55.91 31.54 -5.41
CA VAL A 10 54.57 31.23 -4.87
C VAL A 10 54.20 29.84 -5.36
N SER A 11 54.32 28.85 -4.46
CA SER A 11 53.77 27.49 -4.68
C SER A 11 52.28 27.50 -4.57
N LEU A 12 51.58 27.39 -5.70
CA LEU A 12 50.13 27.20 -5.79
C LEU A 12 49.81 25.72 -5.51
N VAL A 13 49.43 25.43 -4.27
CA VAL A 13 48.92 24.10 -3.90
C VAL A 13 47.47 24.00 -4.37
N ALA A 14 47.27 23.31 -5.49
CA ALA A 14 45.92 22.94 -5.96
C ALA A 14 45.39 21.83 -5.06
N LEU A 15 44.48 22.17 -4.10
CA LEU A 15 43.67 21.21 -3.38
C LEU A 15 42.60 20.66 -4.35
N ALA A 16 42.87 19.48 -4.90
CA ALA A 16 41.87 18.68 -5.57
C ALA A 16 40.87 18.17 -4.50
N ALA A 17 39.73 18.86 -4.34
CA ALA A 17 38.62 18.39 -3.59
C ALA A 17 38.02 17.17 -4.34
N TRP A 18 38.44 15.96 -3.97
CA TRP A 18 37.71 14.76 -4.34
C TRP A 18 36.39 14.79 -3.56
N GLY A 19 35.35 15.28 -4.22
CA GLY A 19 33.98 15.09 -3.80
C GLY A 19 33.66 13.61 -3.91
N CYS A 20 33.70 12.88 -2.77
CA CYS A 20 33.02 11.61 -2.63
C CYS A 20 31.52 11.84 -2.67
N GLY A 21 30.95 12.01 -3.86
CA GLY A 21 29.57 11.77 -4.13
C GLY A 21 29.35 10.26 -4.14
N SER A 22 29.16 9.66 -2.97
CA SER A 22 28.63 8.31 -2.91
C SER A 22 27.18 8.36 -3.39
N ASN A 23 26.96 8.27 -4.70
CA ASN A 23 25.72 7.75 -5.23
C ASN A 23 25.65 6.30 -4.75
N THR A 24 25.12 6.09 -3.57
CA THR A 24 24.62 4.79 -3.16
C THR A 24 23.42 4.54 -4.06
N GLU A 25 23.61 3.95 -5.23
CA GLU A 25 22.56 3.22 -5.91
C GLU A 25 22.07 2.20 -4.87
N ILE A 26 20.94 2.48 -4.26
CA ILE A 26 20.19 1.51 -3.47
C ILE A 26 19.87 0.42 -4.49
N LYS A 27 20.65 -0.67 -4.49
CA LYS A 27 20.27 -1.87 -5.24
C LYS A 27 18.93 -2.26 -4.72
N GLU A 28 17.89 -2.03 -5.52
CA GLU A 28 16.55 -2.46 -5.22
C GLU A 28 16.55 -3.99 -5.16
N GLY A 29 16.65 -4.50 -3.93
CA GLY A 29 16.45 -5.92 -3.64
C GLY A 29 14.97 -6.27 -3.75
N PRO A 30 14.63 -7.56 -3.64
CA PRO A 30 13.22 -7.97 -3.55
C PRO A 30 12.57 -7.30 -2.34
N LEU A 31 11.29 -6.93 -2.48
CA LEU A 31 10.53 -6.33 -1.39
C LEU A 31 10.53 -7.25 -0.17
N PRO A 32 10.67 -6.73 1.05
CA PRO A 32 10.66 -7.54 2.27
C PRO A 32 9.30 -8.22 2.50
N LYS A 33 9.27 -9.32 3.23
CA LYS A 33 8.05 -9.85 3.85
C LYS A 33 7.89 -9.16 5.20
N LEU A 34 6.78 -8.45 5.40
CA LEU A 34 6.49 -7.69 6.60
C LEU A 34 5.59 -8.49 7.56
N GLY A 35 5.59 -8.10 8.84
CA GLY A 35 4.86 -8.77 9.90
C GLY A 35 5.74 -9.69 10.75
N ASN A 36 5.11 -10.43 11.66
CA ASN A 36 5.80 -11.36 12.53
C ASN A 36 6.29 -12.59 11.75
N PHE A 37 7.32 -13.23 12.26
CA PHE A 37 7.76 -14.53 11.77
C PHE A 37 8.14 -15.43 12.96
N TYR A 38 8.12 -16.73 12.74
CA TYR A 38 8.61 -17.71 13.72
C TYR A 38 9.41 -18.81 13.01
N LEU A 39 10.17 -19.56 13.79
CA LEU A 39 10.95 -20.69 13.27
C LEU A 39 10.19 -21.98 13.49
N GLU A 40 10.05 -22.77 12.45
CA GLU A 40 9.55 -24.14 12.49
C GLU A 40 10.66 -25.08 12.02
N GLY A 41 11.36 -25.68 13.00
CA GLY A 41 12.60 -26.42 12.72
C GLY A 41 13.71 -25.49 12.21
N GLN A 42 14.13 -25.65 10.94
CA GLN A 42 15.10 -24.79 10.27
C GLN A 42 14.44 -23.77 9.32
N ASP A 43 13.13 -23.84 9.13
CA ASP A 43 12.39 -22.98 8.22
C ASP A 43 11.85 -21.73 8.92
N THR A 44 11.85 -20.61 8.20
CA THR A 44 11.23 -19.36 8.67
C THR A 44 9.83 -19.26 8.09
N VAL A 45 8.82 -19.26 8.98
CA VAL A 45 7.42 -19.05 8.61
C VAL A 45 7.08 -17.59 8.80
N TYR A 46 6.74 -16.92 7.69
CA TYR A 46 6.38 -15.51 7.68
C TYR A 46 4.88 -15.31 7.85
N HIS A 47 4.52 -14.16 8.40
CA HIS A 47 3.14 -13.71 8.48
C HIS A 47 2.46 -13.73 7.11
N GLN A 48 1.23 -14.23 7.08
CA GLN A 48 0.35 -14.25 5.90
C GLN A 48 -1.02 -13.73 6.28
N ILE A 49 -1.73 -13.19 5.28
CA ILE A 49 -3.13 -12.82 5.46
C ILE A 49 -3.96 -14.08 5.73
N ALA A 50 -4.71 -14.06 6.84
CA ALA A 50 -5.59 -15.17 7.22
C ALA A 50 -6.73 -15.38 6.21
N ASP A 51 -7.34 -16.56 6.25
CA ASP A 51 -8.48 -16.86 5.42
C ASP A 51 -9.65 -15.92 5.70
N PHE A 52 -10.27 -15.42 4.64
CA PHE A 52 -11.40 -14.51 4.71
C PHE A 52 -12.46 -14.81 3.66
N LYS A 53 -13.67 -14.28 3.90
CA LYS A 53 -14.78 -14.34 2.97
C LYS A 53 -15.71 -13.14 3.21
N PHE A 54 -15.82 -12.26 2.18
CA PHE A 54 -16.66 -11.08 2.17
C PHE A 54 -17.47 -11.00 0.88
N VAL A 55 -18.38 -10.04 0.78
CA VAL A 55 -19.20 -9.82 -0.42
C VAL A 55 -18.78 -8.50 -1.05
N ASN A 56 -18.64 -8.46 -2.37
CA ASN A 56 -18.30 -7.23 -3.09
C ASN A 56 -19.54 -6.44 -3.52
N GLN A 57 -19.36 -5.27 -4.13
CA GLN A 57 -20.39 -4.39 -4.64
C GLN A 57 -21.31 -5.04 -5.70
N MET A 58 -20.86 -6.10 -6.37
CA MET A 58 -21.65 -6.84 -7.37
C MET A 58 -22.43 -8.01 -6.75
N GLY A 59 -22.19 -8.34 -5.48
CA GLY A 59 -22.78 -9.46 -4.78
C GLY A 59 -21.99 -10.76 -4.86
N ASP A 60 -20.81 -10.70 -5.47
CA ASP A 60 -19.92 -11.85 -5.54
C ASP A 60 -19.19 -12.08 -4.23
N THR A 61 -18.90 -13.34 -3.94
CA THR A 61 -18.06 -13.71 -2.81
C THR A 61 -16.60 -13.57 -3.17
N ILE A 62 -15.88 -12.73 -2.44
CA ILE A 62 -14.42 -12.56 -2.49
C ILE A 62 -13.82 -13.24 -1.26
N SER A 63 -12.86 -14.12 -1.49
CA SER A 63 -12.22 -14.91 -0.44
C SER A 63 -10.72 -15.05 -0.68
N SER A 64 -10.01 -15.66 0.27
CA SER A 64 -8.60 -16.04 0.11
C SER A 64 -8.33 -16.81 -1.19
N ASN A 65 -9.27 -17.68 -1.62
CA ASN A 65 -9.14 -18.40 -2.88
C ASN A 65 -9.25 -17.48 -4.12
N THR A 66 -10.02 -16.40 -4.04
CA THR A 66 -10.18 -15.43 -5.14
C THR A 66 -8.88 -14.67 -5.39
N VAL A 67 -8.12 -14.36 -4.33
CA VAL A 67 -6.88 -13.58 -4.39
C VAL A 67 -5.62 -14.44 -4.51
N LYS A 68 -5.74 -15.74 -4.33
CA LYS A 68 -4.61 -16.68 -4.40
C LYS A 68 -3.92 -16.60 -5.76
N GLY A 69 -2.61 -16.40 -5.75
CA GLY A 69 -1.79 -16.26 -6.96
C GLY A 69 -1.87 -14.88 -7.59
N LYS A 70 -2.54 -13.91 -6.96
CA LYS A 70 -2.62 -12.52 -7.43
C LYS A 70 -1.90 -11.58 -6.47
N VAL A 71 -1.35 -10.52 -7.02
CA VAL A 71 -0.89 -9.36 -6.26
C VAL A 71 -2.09 -8.46 -5.99
N TYR A 72 -2.21 -7.94 -4.78
CA TYR A 72 -3.30 -7.00 -4.51
C TYR A 72 -2.91 -5.89 -3.54
N VAL A 73 -3.65 -4.79 -3.61
CA VAL A 73 -3.60 -3.71 -2.62
C VAL A 73 -4.88 -3.75 -1.80
N ALA A 74 -4.72 -3.74 -0.46
CA ALA A 74 -5.85 -3.65 0.46
C ALA A 74 -5.87 -2.30 1.17
N ASP A 75 -7.07 -1.78 1.43
CA ASP A 75 -7.32 -0.64 2.32
C ASP A 75 -8.61 -0.81 3.11
N PHE A 76 -8.78 0.04 4.12
CA PHE A 76 -9.96 0.10 4.99
C PHE A 76 -10.56 1.50 4.90
N PHE A 77 -11.87 1.57 4.63
CA PHE A 77 -12.59 2.81 4.38
C PHE A 77 -14.03 2.73 4.85
N PHE A 78 -14.77 3.81 4.74
CA PHE A 78 -16.23 3.81 4.74
C PHE A 78 -16.76 4.94 3.86
N THR A 79 -17.92 4.74 3.22
CA THR A 79 -18.40 5.64 2.16
C THR A 79 -18.74 7.04 2.66
N SER A 80 -19.15 7.16 3.93
CA SER A 80 -19.53 8.41 4.58
C SER A 80 -18.38 9.12 5.30
N CYS A 81 -17.14 8.65 5.19
CA CYS A 81 -15.95 9.26 5.83
C CYS A 81 -15.74 10.71 5.36
N PRO A 82 -15.74 11.69 6.28
CA PRO A 82 -15.62 13.10 5.89
C PRO A 82 -14.18 13.61 5.80
N THR A 83 -13.17 12.80 6.15
CA THR A 83 -11.80 13.26 6.38
C THR A 83 -10.82 12.72 5.34
N ILE A 84 -10.18 11.57 5.61
CA ILE A 84 -9.06 11.06 4.79
C ILE A 84 -9.52 10.26 3.56
N CYS A 85 -10.69 9.61 3.61
CA CYS A 85 -11.14 8.75 2.51
C CYS A 85 -11.24 9.47 1.15
N PRO A 86 -11.67 10.74 1.03
CA PRO A 86 -11.65 11.43 -0.26
C PRO A 86 -10.26 11.54 -0.88
N ILE A 87 -9.21 11.71 -0.05
CA ILE A 87 -7.81 11.77 -0.49
C ILE A 87 -7.36 10.37 -0.90
N MET A 88 -7.55 9.38 -0.01
CA MET A 88 -7.20 7.97 -0.29
C MET A 88 -7.86 7.46 -1.57
N LYS A 89 -9.14 7.75 -1.76
CA LYS A 89 -9.89 7.39 -2.96
C LYS A 89 -9.27 7.94 -4.23
N LYS A 90 -8.90 9.24 -4.23
CA LYS A 90 -8.23 9.87 -5.36
C LYS A 90 -6.89 9.18 -5.68
N GLU A 91 -6.13 8.85 -4.67
CA GLU A 91 -4.85 8.16 -4.83
C GLU A 91 -5.03 6.70 -5.26
N MET A 92 -6.05 5.99 -4.76
CA MET A 92 -6.34 4.62 -5.18
C MET A 92 -6.85 4.55 -6.63
N LEU A 93 -7.56 5.59 -7.11
CA LEU A 93 -7.93 5.69 -8.53
C LEU A 93 -6.70 5.68 -9.44
N ARG A 94 -5.58 6.29 -9.05
CA ARG A 94 -4.32 6.23 -9.82
C ARG A 94 -3.77 4.81 -9.92
N VAL A 95 -3.93 4.02 -8.86
CA VAL A 95 -3.56 2.60 -8.85
C VAL A 95 -4.51 1.82 -9.78
N TYR A 96 -5.81 2.05 -9.64
CA TYR A 96 -6.82 1.43 -10.48
C TYR A 96 -6.58 1.72 -11.97
N GLU A 97 -6.48 2.98 -12.38
CA GLU A 97 -6.26 3.39 -13.76
C GLU A 97 -5.02 2.74 -14.39
N LYS A 98 -3.98 2.48 -13.59
CA LYS A 98 -2.75 1.84 -14.08
C LYS A 98 -2.87 0.34 -14.26
N TYR A 99 -3.69 -0.32 -13.45
CA TYR A 99 -3.76 -1.79 -13.41
C TYR A 99 -5.13 -2.36 -13.80
N ASP A 100 -6.07 -1.51 -14.20
CA ASP A 100 -7.39 -1.96 -14.66
C ASP A 100 -7.26 -2.97 -15.81
N GLY A 101 -8.04 -4.05 -15.72
CA GLY A 101 -8.01 -5.15 -16.65
C GLY A 101 -6.79 -6.09 -16.54
N ASN A 102 -5.88 -5.89 -15.57
CA ASN A 102 -4.79 -6.84 -15.33
C ASN A 102 -5.31 -8.04 -14.51
N PRO A 103 -5.34 -9.27 -15.06
CA PRO A 103 -5.89 -10.44 -14.39
C PRO A 103 -5.08 -10.91 -13.18
N GLU A 104 -3.83 -10.46 -13.03
CA GLU A 104 -2.94 -10.81 -11.92
C GLU A 104 -2.95 -9.80 -10.77
N PHE A 105 -3.78 -8.74 -10.88
CA PHE A 105 -3.83 -7.65 -9.90
C PHE A 105 -5.26 -7.38 -9.43
N LEU A 106 -5.42 -7.08 -8.13
CA LEU A 106 -6.69 -6.68 -7.54
C LEU A 106 -6.51 -5.51 -6.57
N ILE A 107 -7.60 -4.80 -6.30
CA ILE A 107 -7.75 -3.86 -5.20
C ILE A 107 -8.90 -4.35 -4.32
N LEU A 108 -8.67 -4.43 -3.00
CA LEU A 108 -9.65 -4.87 -2.00
C LEU A 108 -9.86 -3.75 -0.97
N SER A 109 -10.94 -2.99 -1.13
CA SER A 109 -11.33 -1.95 -0.17
C SER A 109 -12.37 -2.51 0.80
N HIS A 110 -11.98 -2.68 2.07
CA HIS A 110 -12.85 -3.25 3.11
C HIS A 110 -13.61 -2.12 3.79
N SER A 111 -14.95 -2.13 3.71
CA SER A 111 -15.75 -1.18 4.48
C SER A 111 -15.77 -1.55 5.96
N ILE A 112 -15.43 -0.57 6.80
CA ILE A 112 -15.49 -0.72 8.27
C ILE A 112 -16.84 -0.32 8.87
N ASP A 113 -17.78 0.15 8.04
CA ASP A 113 -19.17 0.44 8.41
C ASP A 113 -20.16 -0.39 7.57
N PRO A 114 -20.13 -1.72 7.65
CA PRO A 114 -20.97 -2.58 6.81
C PRO A 114 -22.47 -2.44 7.10
N THR A 115 -22.84 -1.81 8.22
CA THR A 115 -24.23 -1.52 8.53
C THR A 115 -24.80 -0.44 7.61
N PHE A 116 -24.02 0.57 7.28
CA PHE A 116 -24.37 1.62 6.33
C PHE A 116 -23.95 1.23 4.91
N ASP A 117 -22.75 0.73 4.74
CA ASP A 117 -22.15 0.36 3.46
C ASP A 117 -22.64 -1.02 3.00
N THR A 118 -23.95 -1.11 2.72
CA THR A 118 -24.55 -2.30 2.12
C THR A 118 -24.01 -2.53 0.71
N GLN A 119 -24.25 -3.71 0.16
CA GLN A 119 -23.88 -4.03 -1.23
C GLN A 119 -24.39 -2.97 -2.22
N GLU A 120 -25.62 -2.49 -2.05
CA GLU A 120 -26.25 -1.48 -2.89
C GLU A 120 -25.51 -0.13 -2.77
N VAL A 121 -25.22 0.32 -1.55
CA VAL A 121 -24.47 1.55 -1.28
C VAL A 121 -23.07 1.47 -1.90
N LEU A 122 -22.39 0.34 -1.77
CA LEU A 122 -21.07 0.13 -2.36
C LEU A 122 -21.11 0.11 -3.89
N ARG A 123 -22.17 -0.43 -4.49
CA ARG A 123 -22.37 -0.38 -5.94
C ARG A 123 -22.55 1.05 -6.43
N ASP A 124 -23.42 1.82 -5.80
CA ASP A 124 -23.62 3.22 -6.14
C ASP A 124 -22.34 4.05 -5.95
N TYR A 125 -21.57 3.71 -4.91
CA TYR A 125 -20.28 4.34 -4.63
C TYR A 125 -19.26 4.03 -5.73
N SER A 126 -19.12 2.78 -6.15
CA SER A 126 -18.20 2.39 -7.23
C SER A 126 -18.56 3.05 -8.56
N GLN A 127 -19.85 3.11 -8.89
CA GLN A 127 -20.33 3.77 -10.12
C GLN A 127 -20.02 5.27 -10.14
N LYS A 128 -20.15 5.97 -9.01
CA LYS A 128 -19.77 7.38 -8.87
C LYS A 128 -18.26 7.62 -9.07
N LEU A 129 -17.45 6.57 -8.89
CA LEU A 129 -16.01 6.59 -9.17
C LEU A 129 -15.67 6.24 -10.62
N GLY A 130 -16.67 5.86 -11.44
CA GLY A 130 -16.46 5.37 -12.80
C GLY A 130 -16.04 3.90 -12.86
N ILE A 131 -16.24 3.13 -11.78
CA ILE A 131 -15.91 1.70 -11.70
C ILE A 131 -17.19 0.92 -11.91
N GLU A 132 -17.33 0.34 -13.10
CA GLU A 132 -18.57 -0.30 -13.55
C GLU A 132 -18.67 -1.76 -13.14
N ASP A 133 -17.54 -2.44 -12.90
CA ASP A 133 -17.47 -3.85 -12.52
C ASP A 133 -16.51 -4.08 -11.34
N ALA A 134 -16.33 -5.33 -10.96
CA ALA A 134 -15.45 -5.74 -9.87
C ALA A 134 -14.25 -6.57 -10.34
N SER A 135 -13.89 -6.47 -11.61
CA SER A 135 -12.78 -7.25 -12.20
C SER A 135 -11.43 -6.91 -11.57
N THR A 136 -11.22 -5.63 -11.25
CA THR A 136 -9.98 -5.13 -10.66
C THR A 136 -10.20 -4.57 -9.25
N TRP A 137 -11.25 -3.74 -9.03
CA TRP A 137 -11.49 -3.11 -7.73
C TRP A 137 -12.76 -3.63 -7.05
N ASN A 138 -12.57 -4.31 -5.93
CA ASN A 138 -13.62 -4.89 -5.11
C ASN A 138 -13.82 -4.07 -3.83
N PHE A 139 -15.00 -3.49 -3.67
CA PHE A 139 -15.46 -2.85 -2.43
C PHE A 139 -16.19 -3.89 -1.61
N LEU A 140 -15.63 -4.24 -0.45
CA LEU A 140 -16.04 -5.39 0.35
C LEU A 140 -16.85 -4.97 1.56
N THR A 141 -17.93 -5.72 1.82
CA THR A 141 -18.77 -5.59 3.02
C THR A 141 -19.05 -6.98 3.61
N GLY A 142 -19.50 -7.02 4.86
CA GLY A 142 -19.81 -8.27 5.52
C GLY A 142 -19.98 -8.11 7.04
N ASP A 143 -19.54 -9.11 7.79
CA ASP A 143 -19.55 -9.08 9.25
C ASP A 143 -18.50 -8.07 9.77
N GLN A 144 -18.93 -7.08 10.55
CA GLN A 144 -18.08 -5.99 11.02
C GLN A 144 -16.96 -6.47 11.93
N GLU A 145 -17.23 -7.42 12.82
CA GLU A 145 -16.21 -7.94 13.73
C GLU A 145 -15.11 -8.67 12.96
N LYS A 146 -15.48 -9.43 11.92
CA LYS A 146 -14.50 -10.10 11.04
C LYS A 146 -13.70 -9.12 10.22
N ILE A 147 -14.30 -8.00 9.78
CA ILE A 147 -13.59 -6.94 9.07
C ILE A 147 -12.58 -6.26 9.99
N PHE A 148 -12.95 -5.95 11.24
CA PHE A 148 -12.03 -5.41 12.22
C PHE A 148 -10.92 -6.41 12.57
N GLU A 149 -11.28 -7.67 12.81
CA GLU A 149 -10.32 -8.73 13.13
C GLU A 149 -9.26 -8.87 12.02
N ILE A 150 -9.67 -9.03 10.77
CA ILE A 150 -8.71 -9.19 9.67
C ILE A 150 -7.83 -7.94 9.48
N GLY A 151 -8.39 -6.74 9.66
CA GLY A 151 -7.65 -5.48 9.63
C GLY A 151 -6.54 -5.46 10.67
N GLN A 152 -6.87 -5.77 11.92
CA GLN A 152 -5.95 -5.68 13.05
C GLN A 152 -4.94 -6.84 13.09
N THR A 153 -5.39 -8.07 12.84
CA THR A 153 -4.56 -9.26 13.07
C THR A 153 -3.82 -9.72 11.81
N SER A 154 -4.40 -9.52 10.63
CA SER A 154 -3.84 -9.99 9.38
C SER A 154 -3.20 -8.88 8.54
N TYR A 155 -3.91 -7.78 8.31
CA TYR A 155 -3.34 -6.62 7.60
C TYR A 155 -2.49 -5.72 8.50
N LEU A 156 -2.46 -5.98 9.81
CA LEU A 156 -1.66 -5.27 10.81
C LEU A 156 -1.91 -3.75 10.78
N THR A 157 -3.16 -3.35 10.57
CA THR A 157 -3.59 -1.96 10.43
C THR A 157 -4.68 -1.62 11.45
N THR A 158 -4.91 -0.33 11.66
CA THR A 158 -6.00 0.11 12.53
C THR A 158 -7.32 0.12 11.75
N ALA A 159 -8.32 -0.58 12.26
CA ALA A 159 -9.70 -0.55 11.80
C ALA A 159 -10.60 -0.89 13.00
N MET A 160 -11.37 0.10 13.50
CA MET A 160 -12.23 -0.07 14.68
C MET A 160 -13.28 1.02 14.79
N ALA A 161 -14.35 0.75 15.54
CA ALA A 161 -15.29 1.78 15.94
C ALA A 161 -14.64 2.70 16.99
N ASP A 162 -14.78 4.02 16.81
CA ASP A 162 -14.35 5.04 17.77
C ASP A 162 -15.28 6.27 17.69
N GLN A 163 -16.09 6.46 18.71
CA GLN A 163 -17.07 7.54 18.78
C GLN A 163 -16.44 8.94 18.89
N ALA A 164 -15.14 9.02 19.18
CA ALA A 164 -14.41 10.29 19.23
C ALA A 164 -13.96 10.75 17.83
N GLU A 165 -13.91 9.83 16.87
CA GLU A 165 -13.50 10.14 15.51
C GLU A 165 -14.67 10.64 14.63
N PRO A 166 -14.40 11.55 13.68
CA PRO A 166 -15.39 11.99 12.71
C PRO A 166 -15.94 10.81 11.89
N GLY A 167 -17.26 10.58 11.99
CA GLY A 167 -17.91 9.44 11.36
C GLY A 167 -17.98 8.17 12.22
N GLY A 168 -17.42 8.19 13.46
CA GLY A 168 -17.58 7.09 14.42
C GLY A 168 -16.60 5.93 14.25
N PHE A 169 -15.59 6.08 13.38
CA PHE A 169 -14.61 5.03 13.09
C PHE A 169 -13.20 5.58 12.98
N LEU A 170 -12.24 4.83 13.52
CA LEU A 170 -10.81 5.04 13.35
C LEU A 170 -10.27 4.01 12.36
N HIS A 171 -9.65 4.49 11.29
CA HIS A 171 -8.89 3.65 10.38
C HIS A 171 -7.58 4.35 9.98
N SER A 172 -6.56 3.56 9.71
CA SER A 172 -5.32 4.09 9.16
C SER A 172 -5.52 4.47 7.69
N GLY A 173 -4.76 5.45 7.21
CA GLY A 173 -4.70 5.78 5.78
C GLY A 173 -3.83 4.82 4.97
N ALA A 174 -3.62 3.59 5.43
CA ALA A 174 -2.68 2.65 4.84
C ALA A 174 -3.21 1.97 3.58
N PHE A 175 -2.37 1.93 2.54
CA PHE A 175 -2.47 1.00 1.41
C PHE A 175 -1.48 -0.14 1.65
N ILE A 176 -1.97 -1.37 1.68
CA ILE A 176 -1.20 -2.56 2.05
C ILE A 176 -1.00 -3.41 0.80
N LEU A 177 0.24 -3.52 0.33
CA LEU A 177 0.60 -4.34 -0.83
C LEU A 177 0.85 -5.78 -0.39
N VAL A 178 0.16 -6.73 -1.03
CA VAL A 178 0.22 -8.16 -0.72
C VAL A 178 0.60 -8.93 -1.98
N ASP A 179 1.48 -9.94 -1.82
CA ASP A 179 1.94 -10.79 -2.91
C ASP A 179 1.01 -11.99 -3.16
N GLN A 180 1.36 -12.79 -4.19
CA GLN A 180 0.62 -13.96 -4.62
C GLN A 180 0.51 -15.06 -3.55
N GLU A 181 1.41 -15.04 -2.55
CA GLU A 181 1.45 -15.99 -1.43
C GLU A 181 0.70 -15.47 -0.19
N GLY A 182 0.19 -14.23 -0.24
CA GLY A 182 -0.51 -13.59 0.88
C GLY A 182 0.42 -12.93 1.91
N HIS A 183 1.67 -12.64 1.56
CA HIS A 183 2.57 -11.89 2.44
C HIS A 183 2.47 -10.39 2.19
N ILE A 184 2.47 -9.60 3.26
CA ILE A 184 2.57 -8.14 3.18
C ILE A 184 3.98 -7.77 2.68
N ARG A 185 4.06 -7.01 1.60
CA ARG A 185 5.31 -6.59 0.95
C ARG A 185 5.59 -5.10 1.06
N GLY A 186 4.60 -4.32 1.44
CA GLY A 186 4.71 -2.89 1.69
C GLY A 186 3.48 -2.30 2.35
N VAL A 187 3.67 -1.21 3.08
CA VAL A 187 2.61 -0.39 3.67
C VAL A 187 2.91 1.05 3.32
N TYR A 188 1.95 1.74 2.72
CA TYR A 188 2.10 3.08 2.17
C TYR A 188 1.00 3.98 2.73
N ASP A 189 1.32 5.23 3.02
CA ASP A 189 0.32 6.22 3.42
C ASP A 189 -0.48 6.67 2.18
N GLY A 190 -1.70 6.16 2.04
CA GLY A 190 -2.60 6.46 0.92
C GLY A 190 -3.11 7.90 0.88
N THR A 191 -2.78 8.72 1.90
CA THR A 191 -3.06 10.16 1.90
C THR A 191 -1.94 10.99 1.30
N LYS A 192 -0.79 10.35 0.93
CA LYS A 192 0.41 11.00 0.43
C LYS A 192 0.77 10.52 -0.97
N ALA A 193 0.77 11.43 -1.94
CA ALA A 193 1.03 11.12 -3.34
C ALA A 193 2.41 10.46 -3.56
N ASP A 194 3.46 10.90 -2.86
CA ASP A 194 4.81 10.32 -2.95
C ASP A 194 4.86 8.86 -2.44
N GLN A 195 4.07 8.52 -1.42
CA GLN A 195 3.96 7.15 -0.95
C GLN A 195 3.22 6.26 -1.95
N VAL A 196 2.18 6.81 -2.60
CA VAL A 196 1.47 6.09 -3.68
C VAL A 196 2.33 5.96 -4.93
N ASP A 197 3.20 6.94 -5.25
CA ASP A 197 4.21 6.79 -6.30
C ASP A 197 5.16 5.61 -6.02
N ARG A 198 5.57 5.43 -4.77
CA ARG A 198 6.37 4.27 -4.35
C ARG A 198 5.58 2.97 -4.48
N LEU A 199 4.33 2.92 -4.04
CA LEU A 199 3.46 1.76 -4.24
C LEU A 199 3.37 1.39 -5.73
N LEU A 200 3.13 2.37 -6.60
CA LEU A 200 3.06 2.19 -8.06
C LEU A 200 4.38 1.70 -8.68
N ALA A 201 5.53 2.00 -8.07
CA ALA A 201 6.85 1.49 -8.46
C ALA A 201 7.14 0.08 -7.90
N ASP A 202 6.51 -0.29 -6.79
CA ASP A 202 6.74 -1.57 -6.12
C ASP A 202 5.84 -2.71 -6.64
N ILE A 203 4.59 -2.41 -7.03
CA ILE A 203 3.66 -3.40 -7.61
C ILE A 203 4.30 -4.22 -8.74
N PRO A 204 4.96 -3.62 -9.76
CA PRO A 204 5.56 -4.38 -10.86
C PRO A 204 6.61 -5.39 -10.41
N LYS A 205 7.31 -5.14 -9.31
CA LYS A 205 8.34 -6.05 -8.76
C LYS A 205 7.74 -7.39 -8.29
N LEU A 206 6.43 -7.43 -8.02
CA LEU A 206 5.69 -8.63 -7.62
C LEU A 206 4.97 -9.29 -8.79
N LEU A 207 4.59 -8.53 -9.82
CA LEU A 207 3.89 -9.05 -11.01
C LEU A 207 4.83 -9.77 -12.01
N THR A 208 6.13 -9.46 -11.96
CA THR A 208 7.13 -10.10 -12.83
C THR A 208 7.55 -11.46 -12.27
N LYS A 209 7.01 -12.54 -12.80
CA LYS A 209 7.56 -13.91 -12.67
C LYS A 209 7.54 -14.61 -14.02
#